data_490100e967f3a5ef9172fb5ac024ab7d
#
_entry.id   490100e967f3a5ef9172fb5ac024ab7d
#
_cell.length_a   1.000
_cell.length_b   1.000
_cell.length_c   1.000
_cell.angle_alpha   90.00
_cell.angle_beta   90.00
_cell.angle_gamma   90.00
#
_symmetry.space_group_name_H-M   'P 1'
#
loop_
_entity.id
_entity.type
_entity.pdbx_description
1 polymer ?
#
loop_
_entity_poly.entity_id
_entity_poly.type
_entity_poly.pdbx_seq_one_letter_code
_entity_poly.pdbx_strand_id
1 'polypeptide(L)'
;MELDVNFVRAQFPAFKAEETKDWAFFENAGGSYVPATVIDRLQQFFVEHKVQPYSFSGLSQKAGEEMDESYTAIAELLNAREDEITIGPSTTLNFYVLAQSLRHLLKVGDEIIVTNQDHEANIGCWRRLSEHGIIIREWRVGKADAELDLNDLEALINEKTKIVCCTLCSNLVATFNDMKSITEMAHRVGALVVADGVSYAPHVIPDVQSWDVDFYAYSTYKTFGTHQGVLWGSSDALKKTEGQGHYFNEEKSRYRLNPSGPQHAQIGALAGITQYFDNLYRHHFGDSDIGIHQKAVKVFDLVEAHEANLANQLLDYLKNRDDIRILGQDHATPGKR
;
A
#
# COMPACT_ATOMS: atom_id res chain seq x y z
N MET A 1 -16.52 -6.22 -20.92
CA MET A 1 -17.42 -5.30 -20.17
C MET A 1 -16.61 -4.06 -19.89
N GLU A 2 -17.19 -2.89 -20.00
CA GLU A 2 -16.50 -1.61 -19.71
C GLU A 2 -16.88 -1.11 -18.31
N LEU A 3 -16.01 -0.30 -17.71
CA LEU A 3 -16.27 0.35 -16.43
C LEU A 3 -17.35 1.42 -16.60
N ASP A 4 -18.41 1.34 -15.80
CA ASP A 4 -19.41 2.43 -15.72
C ASP A 4 -18.89 3.59 -14.86
N VAL A 5 -18.20 4.52 -15.50
CA VAL A 5 -17.59 5.69 -14.85
C VAL A 5 -18.61 6.56 -14.15
N ASN A 6 -19.87 6.63 -14.65
CA ASN A 6 -20.93 7.42 -14.01
C ASN A 6 -21.32 6.80 -12.68
N PHE A 7 -21.47 5.47 -12.62
CA PHE A 7 -21.74 4.77 -11.38
C PHE A 7 -20.59 4.92 -10.38
N VAL A 8 -19.34 4.77 -10.85
CA VAL A 8 -18.13 4.96 -10.02
C VAL A 8 -18.13 6.37 -9.43
N ARG A 9 -18.27 7.41 -10.25
CA ARG A 9 -18.29 8.82 -9.79
C ARG A 9 -19.42 9.10 -8.79
N ALA A 10 -20.57 8.46 -8.95
CA ALA A 10 -21.70 8.61 -8.06
C ALA A 10 -21.43 8.13 -6.61
N GLN A 11 -20.42 7.26 -6.40
CA GLN A 11 -20.02 6.78 -5.08
C GLN A 11 -19.26 7.85 -4.26
N PHE A 12 -18.74 8.90 -4.92
CA PHE A 12 -17.91 9.93 -4.30
C PHE A 12 -18.69 11.24 -4.12
N PRO A 13 -19.02 11.62 -2.86
CA PRO A 13 -19.75 12.87 -2.59
C PRO A 13 -19.04 14.13 -3.12
N ALA A 14 -17.72 14.12 -3.20
CA ALA A 14 -16.93 15.24 -3.71
C ALA A 14 -17.33 15.67 -5.13
N PHE A 15 -17.77 14.75 -5.99
CA PHE A 15 -18.25 15.11 -7.34
C PHE A 15 -19.64 15.79 -7.37
N LYS A 16 -20.32 15.88 -6.21
CA LYS A 16 -21.61 16.54 -6.07
C LYS A 16 -21.55 17.81 -5.21
N ALA A 17 -20.44 18.02 -4.48
CA ALA A 17 -20.27 19.18 -3.61
C ALA A 17 -20.04 20.45 -4.44
N GLU A 18 -20.66 21.58 -4.04
CA GLU A 18 -20.66 22.84 -4.79
C GLU A 18 -19.25 23.33 -5.17
N GLU A 19 -18.27 23.16 -4.29
CA GLU A 19 -16.91 23.64 -4.51
C GLU A 19 -16.06 22.71 -5.39
N THR A 20 -16.46 21.44 -5.55
CA THR A 20 -15.62 20.42 -6.22
C THR A 20 -16.28 19.77 -7.42
N LYS A 21 -17.60 19.95 -7.63
CA LYS A 21 -18.36 19.29 -8.71
C LYS A 21 -17.83 19.61 -10.12
N ASP A 22 -17.30 20.83 -10.30
CA ASP A 22 -16.74 21.31 -11.57
C ASP A 22 -15.21 21.27 -11.60
N TRP A 23 -14.58 20.73 -10.56
CA TRP A 23 -13.12 20.64 -10.46
C TRP A 23 -12.60 19.44 -11.23
N ALA A 24 -11.63 19.68 -12.12
CA ALA A 24 -10.84 18.61 -12.75
C ALA A 24 -9.72 18.16 -11.79
N PHE A 25 -10.00 17.14 -11.00
CA PHE A 25 -9.09 16.64 -9.97
C PHE A 25 -8.01 15.72 -10.58
N PHE A 26 -6.76 16.21 -10.62
CA PHE A 26 -5.59 15.49 -11.12
C PHE A 26 -4.51 15.28 -10.04
N GLU A 27 -4.89 15.30 -8.76
CA GLU A 27 -3.95 15.18 -7.63
C GLU A 27 -4.02 13.82 -6.91
N ASN A 28 -4.50 12.76 -7.57
CA ASN A 28 -4.60 11.42 -6.97
C ASN A 28 -3.26 10.89 -6.43
N ALA A 29 -2.13 11.33 -6.99
CA ALA A 29 -0.81 11.01 -6.45
C ALA A 29 -0.61 11.51 -5.00
N GLY A 30 -1.29 12.59 -4.61
CA GLY A 30 -1.34 13.13 -3.25
C GLY A 30 -2.42 12.49 -2.36
N GLY A 31 -3.44 11.88 -2.96
CA GLY A 31 -4.55 11.20 -2.28
C GLY A 31 -5.80 11.16 -3.13
N SER A 32 -6.60 10.12 -2.99
CA SER A 32 -7.88 9.97 -3.69
C SER A 32 -9.01 10.69 -2.98
N TYR A 33 -10.11 10.97 -3.70
CA TYR A 33 -11.39 11.23 -3.03
C TYR A 33 -11.84 9.99 -2.25
N VAL A 34 -12.71 10.22 -1.27
CA VAL A 34 -13.21 9.19 -0.36
C VAL A 34 -14.66 8.86 -0.70
N PRO A 35 -15.04 7.58 -0.89
CA PRO A 35 -16.41 7.19 -1.18
C PRO A 35 -17.32 7.39 0.03
N ALA A 36 -18.61 7.52 -0.23
CA ALA A 36 -19.64 7.69 0.80
C ALA A 36 -19.57 6.60 1.88
N THR A 37 -19.32 5.34 1.51
CA THR A 37 -19.23 4.21 2.43
C THR A 37 -18.18 4.42 3.54
N VAL A 38 -17.06 5.05 3.23
CA VAL A 38 -16.00 5.37 4.22
C VAL A 38 -16.36 6.62 5.02
N ILE A 39 -16.91 7.66 4.36
CA ILE A 39 -17.32 8.90 5.04
C ILE A 39 -18.42 8.62 6.07
N ASP A 40 -19.42 7.83 5.70
CA ASP A 40 -20.56 7.50 6.57
C ASP A 40 -20.10 6.75 7.82
N ARG A 41 -19.19 5.77 7.67
CA ARG A 41 -18.59 5.03 8.79
C ARG A 41 -17.78 5.95 9.70
N LEU A 42 -16.96 6.84 9.12
CA LEU A 42 -16.19 7.81 9.89
C LEU A 42 -17.10 8.76 10.68
N GLN A 43 -18.15 9.27 10.05
CA GLN A 43 -19.13 10.11 10.71
C GLN A 43 -19.88 9.37 11.82
N GLN A 44 -20.34 8.15 11.55
CA GLN A 44 -21.01 7.31 12.54
C GLN A 44 -20.13 7.07 13.76
N PHE A 45 -18.87 6.72 13.57
CA PHE A 45 -17.94 6.52 14.67
C PHE A 45 -17.80 7.78 15.54
N PHE A 46 -17.64 8.96 14.94
CA PHE A 46 -17.51 10.20 15.70
C PHE A 46 -18.78 10.61 16.43
N VAL A 47 -19.95 10.34 15.86
CA VAL A 47 -21.24 10.75 16.44
C VAL A 47 -21.72 9.75 17.49
N GLU A 48 -21.61 8.46 17.22
CA GLU A 48 -22.26 7.41 18.00
C GLU A 48 -21.27 6.61 18.88
N HIS A 49 -20.02 6.40 18.43
CA HIS A 49 -19.08 5.45 19.06
C HIS A 49 -17.75 6.10 19.49
N LYS A 50 -17.72 7.43 19.66
CA LYS A 50 -16.50 8.16 20.10
C LYS A 50 -16.19 7.94 21.57
N VAL A 51 -15.77 6.72 21.91
CA VAL A 51 -15.33 6.28 23.24
C VAL A 51 -14.03 5.49 23.12
N GLN A 52 -13.42 5.14 24.26
CA GLN A 52 -12.27 4.21 24.26
C GLN A 52 -12.75 2.80 23.85
N PRO A 53 -12.27 2.22 22.73
CA PRO A 53 -12.64 0.86 22.35
C PRO A 53 -12.16 -0.19 23.34
N TYR A 54 -12.79 -1.37 23.32
CA TYR A 54 -12.42 -2.55 24.11
C TYR A 54 -12.49 -2.37 25.64
N SER A 55 -13.33 -1.46 26.14
CA SER A 55 -13.61 -1.27 27.56
C SER A 55 -14.96 -1.91 27.94
N PHE A 56 -15.46 -1.62 29.14
CA PHE A 56 -16.57 -2.37 29.76
C PHE A 56 -17.97 -1.97 29.26
N SER A 57 -18.14 -0.82 28.62
CA SER A 57 -19.47 -0.38 28.17
C SER A 57 -19.86 -0.99 26.82
N GLY A 58 -21.15 -1.13 26.55
CA GLY A 58 -21.63 -1.61 25.26
C GLY A 58 -21.22 -0.72 24.08
N LEU A 59 -21.12 0.60 24.28
CA LEU A 59 -20.61 1.52 23.26
C LEU A 59 -19.12 1.28 23.00
N SER A 60 -18.35 0.97 24.04
CA SER A 60 -16.93 0.68 23.92
C SER A 60 -16.68 -0.62 23.15
N GLN A 61 -17.55 -1.62 23.34
CA GLN A 61 -17.51 -2.87 22.58
C GLN A 61 -17.81 -2.62 21.11
N LYS A 62 -18.87 -1.86 20.78
CA LYS A 62 -19.20 -1.47 19.40
C LYS A 62 -18.07 -0.73 18.71
N ALA A 63 -17.42 0.23 19.38
CA ALA A 63 -16.25 0.92 18.85
C ALA A 63 -15.10 -0.04 18.55
N GLY A 64 -14.90 -1.07 19.37
CA GLY A 64 -13.94 -2.14 19.13
C GLY A 64 -14.33 -3.01 17.95
N GLU A 65 -15.58 -3.43 17.86
CA GLU A 65 -16.12 -4.24 16.76
C GLU A 65 -15.96 -3.56 15.40
N GLU A 66 -16.21 -2.25 15.30
CA GLU A 66 -15.99 -1.49 14.06
C GLU A 66 -14.52 -1.47 13.63
N MET A 67 -13.60 -1.39 14.60
CA MET A 67 -12.17 -1.50 14.30
C MET A 67 -11.81 -2.92 13.85
N ASP A 68 -12.32 -3.94 14.54
CA ASP A 68 -12.07 -5.34 14.19
C ASP A 68 -12.60 -5.66 12.79
N GLU A 69 -13.81 -5.21 12.46
CA GLU A 69 -14.37 -5.33 11.10
C GLU A 69 -13.44 -4.72 10.04
N SER A 70 -12.81 -3.58 10.34
CA SER A 70 -11.87 -2.96 9.41
C SER A 70 -10.56 -3.73 9.26
N TYR A 71 -10.05 -4.35 10.33
CA TYR A 71 -8.88 -5.24 10.22
C TYR A 71 -9.21 -6.48 9.38
N THR A 72 -10.36 -7.10 9.63
CA THR A 72 -10.87 -8.24 8.84
C THR A 72 -11.02 -7.83 7.37
N ALA A 73 -11.69 -6.71 7.09
CA ALA A 73 -11.94 -6.23 5.75
C ALA A 73 -10.64 -5.95 4.95
N ILE A 74 -9.65 -5.34 5.59
CA ILE A 74 -8.34 -5.08 4.96
C ILE A 74 -7.56 -6.38 4.75
N ALA A 75 -7.59 -7.30 5.71
CA ALA A 75 -6.93 -8.60 5.56
C ALA A 75 -7.55 -9.41 4.42
N GLU A 76 -8.87 -9.49 4.37
CA GLU A 76 -9.59 -10.17 3.28
C GLU A 76 -9.32 -9.52 1.91
N LEU A 77 -9.25 -8.18 1.84
CA LEU A 77 -8.93 -7.47 0.60
C LEU A 77 -7.53 -7.84 0.08
N LEU A 78 -6.56 -8.01 0.97
CA LEU A 78 -5.18 -8.38 0.64
C LEU A 78 -4.96 -9.91 0.51
N ASN A 79 -6.01 -10.72 0.66
CA ASN A 79 -5.90 -12.18 0.77
C ASN A 79 -4.88 -12.61 1.85
N ALA A 80 -4.92 -11.93 3.00
CA ALA A 80 -4.00 -12.09 4.12
C ALA A 80 -4.77 -12.46 5.40
N ARG A 81 -4.04 -12.72 6.48
CA ARG A 81 -4.62 -12.96 7.81
C ARG A 81 -4.63 -11.65 8.60
N GLU A 82 -5.59 -11.51 9.51
CA GLU A 82 -5.69 -10.32 10.38
C GLU A 82 -4.45 -10.09 11.24
N ASP A 83 -3.83 -11.17 11.74
CA ASP A 83 -2.63 -11.11 12.58
C ASP A 83 -1.35 -10.74 11.80
N GLU A 84 -1.44 -10.64 10.48
CA GLU A 84 -0.40 -10.16 9.57
C GLU A 84 -0.54 -8.66 9.26
N ILE A 85 -1.62 -8.01 9.71
CA ILE A 85 -1.92 -6.61 9.39
C ILE A 85 -1.61 -5.68 10.56
N THR A 86 -0.87 -4.63 10.28
CA THR A 86 -0.69 -3.47 11.16
C THR A 86 -1.26 -2.22 10.47
N ILE A 87 -2.15 -1.50 11.13
CA ILE A 87 -2.68 -0.23 10.64
C ILE A 87 -2.08 0.89 11.51
N GLY A 88 -1.21 1.68 10.92
CA GLY A 88 -0.54 2.81 11.57
C GLY A 88 -0.95 4.15 10.96
N PRO A 89 -0.45 5.27 11.50
CA PRO A 89 -0.88 6.61 11.10
C PRO A 89 -0.44 7.02 9.70
N SER A 90 0.56 6.36 9.12
CA SER A 90 1.00 6.53 7.73
C SER A 90 1.96 5.42 7.33
N THR A 91 2.12 5.18 6.03
CA THR A 91 3.11 4.24 5.50
C THR A 91 4.55 4.64 5.89
N THR A 92 4.85 5.95 5.88
CA THR A 92 6.16 6.45 6.33
C THR A 92 6.46 6.03 7.77
N LEU A 93 5.54 6.26 8.71
CA LEU A 93 5.73 5.86 10.09
C LEU A 93 5.78 4.34 10.26
N ASN A 94 5.01 3.59 9.50
CA ASN A 94 5.08 2.14 9.50
C ASN A 94 6.48 1.63 9.10
N PHE A 95 7.10 2.21 8.07
CA PHE A 95 8.46 1.86 7.67
C PHE A 95 9.50 2.27 8.72
N TYR A 96 9.36 3.42 9.38
CA TYR A 96 10.25 3.80 10.48
C TYR A 96 10.15 2.82 11.66
N VAL A 97 8.94 2.43 12.03
CA VAL A 97 8.70 1.43 13.08
C VAL A 97 9.27 0.08 12.67
N LEU A 98 9.05 -0.35 11.42
CA LEU A 98 9.60 -1.60 10.88
C LEU A 98 11.12 -1.60 10.90
N ALA A 99 11.75 -0.53 10.43
CA ALA A 99 13.21 -0.41 10.42
C ALA A 99 13.80 -0.50 11.84
N GLN A 100 13.14 0.15 12.82
CA GLN A 100 13.52 0.05 14.22
C GLN A 100 13.33 -1.38 14.77
N SER A 101 12.24 -2.04 14.40
CA SER A 101 11.92 -3.40 14.87
C SER A 101 12.84 -4.48 14.32
N LEU A 102 13.45 -4.23 13.15
CA LEU A 102 14.39 -5.15 12.50
C LEU A 102 15.87 -4.83 12.82
N ARG A 103 16.14 -3.69 13.45
CA ARG A 103 17.52 -3.22 13.70
C ARG A 103 18.37 -4.22 14.47
N HIS A 104 17.80 -4.97 15.41
CA HIS A 104 18.51 -5.97 16.22
C HIS A 104 19.07 -7.14 15.39
N LEU A 105 18.55 -7.40 14.20
CA LEU A 105 19.04 -8.42 13.28
C LEU A 105 20.31 -7.99 12.54
N LEU A 106 20.63 -6.69 12.55
CA LEU A 106 21.69 -6.08 11.76
C LEU A 106 22.95 -5.87 12.59
N LYS A 107 24.11 -6.11 11.97
CA LYS A 107 25.43 -5.90 12.54
C LYS A 107 26.22 -4.88 11.72
N VAL A 108 27.22 -4.25 12.34
CA VAL A 108 28.15 -3.37 11.63
C VAL A 108 28.75 -4.10 10.41
N GLY A 109 28.63 -3.48 9.25
CA GLY A 109 29.08 -4.03 7.97
C GLY A 109 28.05 -4.85 7.20
N ASP A 110 26.87 -5.13 7.77
CA ASP A 110 25.73 -5.65 7.01
C ASP A 110 25.23 -4.61 6.00
N GLU A 111 24.60 -5.06 4.93
CA GLU A 111 24.19 -4.22 3.82
C GLU A 111 22.67 -4.20 3.67
N ILE A 112 22.13 -3.00 3.39
CA ILE A 112 20.75 -2.80 2.97
C ILE A 112 20.77 -2.19 1.57
N ILE A 113 20.00 -2.78 0.65
CA ILE A 113 19.80 -2.24 -0.69
C ILE A 113 18.54 -1.39 -0.68
N VAL A 114 18.66 -0.15 -1.14
CA VAL A 114 17.55 0.78 -1.41
C VAL A 114 17.63 1.24 -2.85
N THR A 115 16.55 1.81 -3.40
CA THR A 115 16.60 2.35 -4.77
C THR A 115 16.59 3.89 -4.77
N ASN A 116 16.94 4.49 -5.89
CA ASN A 116 16.69 5.91 -6.15
C ASN A 116 15.39 6.13 -6.96
N GLN A 117 14.60 5.08 -7.16
CA GLN A 117 13.26 5.15 -7.75
C GLN A 117 12.16 5.26 -6.69
N ASP A 118 12.47 4.86 -5.45
CA ASP A 118 11.54 4.85 -4.33
C ASP A 118 11.21 6.25 -3.80
N HIS A 119 10.03 6.36 -3.19
CA HIS A 119 9.68 7.50 -2.37
C HIS A 119 10.51 7.52 -1.08
N GLU A 120 10.82 8.73 -0.55
CA GLU A 120 11.59 8.90 0.69
C GLU A 120 11.01 8.12 1.89
N ALA A 121 9.70 7.87 1.90
CA ALA A 121 9.06 7.06 2.94
C ALA A 121 9.68 5.67 3.08
N ASN A 122 10.03 5.02 1.96
CA ASN A 122 10.61 3.67 1.96
C ASN A 122 12.15 3.67 2.01
N ILE A 123 12.83 4.76 1.79
CA ILE A 123 14.31 4.78 1.80
C ILE A 123 14.90 5.51 2.98
N GLY A 124 14.22 6.55 3.49
CA GLY A 124 14.76 7.42 4.54
C GLY A 124 15.01 6.70 5.85
N CYS A 125 14.08 5.84 6.29
CA CYS A 125 14.24 5.07 7.53
C CYS A 125 15.44 4.11 7.48
N TRP A 126 15.65 3.46 6.34
CA TRP A 126 16.77 2.51 6.14
C TRP A 126 18.10 3.25 6.04
N ARG A 127 18.17 4.37 5.33
CA ARG A 127 19.38 5.19 5.20
C ARG A 127 19.90 5.68 6.56
N ARG A 128 19.02 5.96 7.52
CA ARG A 128 19.40 6.34 8.88
C ARG A 128 20.13 5.24 9.64
N LEU A 129 19.95 3.96 9.27
CA LEU A 129 20.66 2.86 9.90
C LEU A 129 22.19 2.89 9.61
N SER A 130 22.64 3.71 8.67
CA SER A 130 24.08 3.96 8.46
C SER A 130 24.77 4.54 9.70
N GLU A 131 24.04 5.26 10.55
CA GLU A 131 24.54 5.78 11.83
C GLU A 131 24.93 4.63 12.81
N HIS A 132 24.42 3.42 12.56
CA HIS A 132 24.72 2.21 13.30
C HIS A 132 25.75 1.30 12.59
N GLY A 133 26.46 1.82 11.59
CA GLY A 133 27.48 1.08 10.84
C GLY A 133 26.93 0.13 9.77
N ILE A 134 25.66 0.26 9.40
CA ILE A 134 25.04 -0.48 8.29
C ILE A 134 25.43 0.20 6.98
N ILE A 135 25.78 -0.58 5.97
CA ILE A 135 26.16 -0.09 4.65
C ILE A 135 24.91 0.00 3.78
N ILE A 136 24.63 1.20 3.28
CA ILE A 136 23.51 1.41 2.35
C ILE A 136 24.03 1.31 0.92
N ARG A 137 23.51 0.35 0.17
CA ARG A 137 23.74 0.19 -1.27
C ARG A 137 22.57 0.79 -2.03
N GLU A 138 22.87 1.58 -3.05
CA GLU A 138 21.83 2.19 -3.88
C GLU A 138 21.77 1.48 -5.23
N TRP A 139 20.66 0.77 -5.47
CA TRP A 139 20.28 0.24 -6.77
C TRP A 139 19.67 1.38 -7.60
N ARG A 140 20.34 1.73 -8.68
CA ARG A 140 20.03 2.94 -9.43
C ARG A 140 19.28 2.65 -10.70
N VAL A 141 18.33 3.52 -11.02
CA VAL A 141 17.64 3.50 -12.30
C VAL A 141 18.58 3.79 -13.47
N GLY A 142 18.27 3.20 -14.62
CA GLY A 142 18.88 3.52 -15.90
C GLY A 142 18.69 5.00 -16.26
N LYS A 143 19.73 5.64 -16.83
CA LYS A 143 19.64 7.05 -17.23
C LYS A 143 18.75 7.28 -18.45
N ALA A 144 18.54 6.24 -19.25
CA ALA A 144 17.79 6.31 -20.49
C ALA A 144 16.27 6.27 -20.26
N ASP A 145 15.82 5.42 -19.34
CA ASP A 145 14.42 5.03 -19.15
C ASP A 145 13.90 5.27 -17.74
N ALA A 146 14.79 5.50 -16.77
CA ALA A 146 14.50 5.58 -15.34
C ALA A 146 13.92 4.29 -14.76
N GLU A 147 14.17 3.14 -15.38
CA GLU A 147 13.79 1.82 -14.91
C GLU A 147 14.91 1.15 -14.09
N LEU A 148 14.55 0.18 -13.25
CA LEU A 148 15.48 -0.62 -12.44
C LEU A 148 15.84 -1.89 -13.22
N ASP A 149 17.14 -2.10 -13.50
CA ASP A 149 17.62 -3.32 -14.16
C ASP A 149 17.94 -4.41 -13.13
N LEU A 150 17.33 -5.59 -13.28
CA LEU A 150 17.58 -6.74 -12.40
C LEU A 150 19.04 -7.23 -12.44
N ASN A 151 19.77 -7.01 -13.54
CA ASN A 151 21.18 -7.34 -13.61
C ASN A 151 22.02 -6.45 -12.67
N ASP A 152 21.63 -5.19 -12.50
CA ASP A 152 22.28 -4.29 -11.54
C ASP A 152 21.99 -4.72 -10.10
N LEU A 153 20.79 -5.20 -9.81
CA LEU A 153 20.44 -5.79 -8.51
C LEU A 153 21.26 -7.05 -8.24
N GLU A 154 21.38 -7.95 -9.20
CA GLU A 154 22.19 -9.18 -9.08
C GLU A 154 23.66 -8.85 -8.77
N ALA A 155 24.20 -7.79 -9.36
CA ALA A 155 25.56 -7.34 -9.09
C ALA A 155 25.76 -6.72 -7.70
N LEU A 156 24.68 -6.19 -7.10
CA LEU A 156 24.71 -5.57 -5.77
C LEU A 156 24.51 -6.58 -4.64
N ILE A 157 23.68 -7.61 -4.86
CA ILE A 157 23.34 -8.62 -3.85
C ILE A 157 24.56 -9.48 -3.51
N ASN A 158 24.79 -9.68 -2.21
CA ASN A 158 25.87 -10.54 -1.69
C ASN A 158 25.50 -11.09 -0.29
N GLU A 159 26.35 -11.91 0.31
CA GLU A 159 26.11 -12.54 1.62
C GLU A 159 25.91 -11.55 2.79
N LYS A 160 26.36 -10.31 2.65
CA LYS A 160 26.15 -9.25 3.64
C LYS A 160 24.82 -8.54 3.47
N THR A 161 24.14 -8.73 2.35
CA THR A 161 22.80 -8.14 2.11
C THR A 161 21.79 -8.76 3.07
N LYS A 162 21.13 -7.93 3.86
CA LYS A 162 20.13 -8.37 4.86
C LYS A 162 18.72 -7.90 4.53
N ILE A 163 18.58 -6.76 3.85
CA ILE A 163 17.28 -6.21 3.48
C ILE A 163 17.40 -5.61 2.07
N VAL A 164 16.38 -5.84 1.25
CA VAL A 164 16.18 -5.18 -0.04
C VAL A 164 14.86 -4.41 0.04
N CYS A 165 14.93 -3.10 -0.14
CA CYS A 165 13.75 -2.22 -0.14
C CYS A 165 13.51 -1.73 -1.56
N CYS A 166 12.31 -1.93 -2.08
CA CYS A 166 11.96 -1.55 -3.45
C CYS A 166 10.49 -1.17 -3.56
N THR A 167 10.18 -0.18 -4.40
CA THR A 167 8.79 0.13 -4.76
C THR A 167 8.25 -0.86 -5.80
N LEU A 168 6.96 -1.22 -5.69
CA LEU A 168 6.28 -2.00 -6.73
C LEU A 168 6.00 -1.16 -7.96
N CYS A 169 5.64 0.11 -7.75
CA CYS A 169 5.36 1.07 -8.81
C CYS A 169 5.99 2.41 -8.46
N SER A 170 6.78 2.93 -9.37
CA SER A 170 7.37 4.25 -9.19
C SER A 170 6.30 5.34 -9.17
N ASN A 171 6.32 6.17 -8.13
CA ASN A 171 5.45 7.34 -8.02
C ASN A 171 5.78 8.47 -9.02
N LEU A 172 6.90 8.37 -9.73
CA LEU A 172 7.36 9.37 -10.72
C LEU A 172 7.23 8.89 -12.15
N VAL A 173 7.67 7.66 -12.46
CA VAL A 173 7.70 7.14 -13.83
C VAL A 173 6.61 6.10 -14.08
N ALA A 174 5.82 5.73 -13.06
CA ALA A 174 4.70 4.80 -13.15
C ALA A 174 5.04 3.42 -13.74
N THR A 175 6.29 2.98 -13.63
CA THR A 175 6.75 1.66 -14.06
C THR A 175 6.57 0.66 -12.93
N PHE A 176 6.06 -0.53 -13.24
CA PHE A 176 5.96 -1.63 -12.30
C PHE A 176 7.25 -2.44 -12.27
N ASN A 177 7.75 -2.73 -11.08
CA ASN A 177 8.94 -3.56 -10.87
C ASN A 177 8.56 -5.02 -10.68
N ASP A 178 9.36 -5.94 -11.22
CA ASP A 178 9.17 -7.39 -11.08
C ASP A 178 9.52 -7.84 -9.66
N MET A 179 8.55 -7.67 -8.74
CA MET A 179 8.75 -7.98 -7.32
C MET A 179 9.07 -9.44 -7.07
N LYS A 180 8.52 -10.35 -7.87
CA LYS A 180 8.79 -11.79 -7.73
C LYS A 180 10.27 -12.09 -7.98
N SER A 181 10.82 -11.63 -9.11
CA SER A 181 12.24 -11.81 -9.40
C SER A 181 13.14 -11.13 -8.38
N ILE A 182 12.79 -9.93 -7.90
CA ILE A 182 13.52 -9.22 -6.84
C ILE A 182 13.55 -10.06 -5.56
N THR A 183 12.40 -10.62 -5.17
CA THR A 183 12.29 -11.44 -3.96
C THR A 183 13.10 -12.73 -4.08
N GLU A 184 13.00 -13.43 -5.21
CA GLU A 184 13.80 -14.64 -5.46
C GLU A 184 15.31 -14.36 -5.38
N MET A 185 15.78 -13.22 -5.89
CA MET A 185 17.19 -12.82 -5.79
C MET A 185 17.60 -12.53 -4.34
N ALA A 186 16.80 -11.78 -3.59
CA ALA A 186 17.07 -11.45 -2.20
C ALA A 186 17.08 -12.69 -1.28
N HIS A 187 16.08 -13.57 -1.45
CA HIS A 187 15.95 -14.78 -0.63
C HIS A 187 17.09 -15.78 -0.86
N ARG A 188 17.74 -15.81 -2.03
CA ARG A 188 18.92 -16.66 -2.27
C ARG A 188 20.07 -16.40 -1.29
N VAL A 189 20.18 -15.18 -0.76
CA VAL A 189 21.19 -14.79 0.23
C VAL A 189 20.63 -14.64 1.65
N GLY A 190 19.33 -14.95 1.84
CA GLY A 190 18.64 -14.84 3.12
C GLY A 190 18.26 -13.40 3.51
N ALA A 191 18.24 -12.47 2.56
CA ALA A 191 17.80 -11.10 2.77
C ALA A 191 16.28 -10.99 2.79
N LEU A 192 15.73 -10.11 3.65
CA LEU A 192 14.31 -9.77 3.68
C LEU A 192 13.97 -8.76 2.57
N VAL A 193 12.74 -8.84 2.07
CA VAL A 193 12.23 -7.89 1.07
C VAL A 193 11.13 -7.02 1.67
N VAL A 194 11.30 -5.70 1.55
CA VAL A 194 10.33 -4.69 1.97
C VAL A 194 9.80 -3.97 0.74
N ALA A 195 8.54 -4.18 0.45
CA ALA A 195 7.88 -3.71 -0.76
C ALA A 195 6.99 -2.48 -0.46
N ASP A 196 7.26 -1.37 -1.15
CA ASP A 196 6.41 -0.18 -1.13
C ASP A 196 5.35 -0.26 -2.23
N GLY A 197 4.09 -0.46 -1.83
CA GLY A 197 2.95 -0.53 -2.73
C GLY A 197 2.11 0.74 -2.79
N VAL A 198 2.58 1.87 -2.25
CA VAL A 198 1.79 3.11 -2.14
C VAL A 198 1.29 3.60 -3.51
N SER A 199 2.11 3.50 -4.55
CA SER A 199 1.72 3.89 -5.91
C SER A 199 1.20 2.72 -6.76
N TYR A 200 1.24 1.49 -6.23
CA TYR A 200 0.73 0.28 -6.88
C TYR A 200 -0.73 -0.01 -6.49
N ALA A 201 -1.04 0.02 -5.20
CA ALA A 201 -2.34 -0.37 -4.64
C ALA A 201 -3.55 0.43 -5.17
N PRO A 202 -3.44 1.69 -5.63
CA PRO A 202 -4.56 2.39 -6.26
C PRO A 202 -4.97 1.82 -7.63
N HIS A 203 -4.10 1.05 -8.29
CA HIS A 203 -4.26 0.59 -9.67
C HIS A 203 -4.45 -0.92 -9.80
N VAL A 204 -3.90 -1.71 -8.85
CA VAL A 204 -3.95 -3.18 -8.87
C VAL A 204 -4.16 -3.70 -7.45
N ILE A 205 -4.99 -4.73 -7.28
CA ILE A 205 -5.10 -5.42 -5.99
C ILE A 205 -3.79 -6.17 -5.71
N PRO A 206 -3.11 -5.90 -4.59
CA PRO A 206 -1.85 -6.54 -4.26
C PRO A 206 -2.01 -8.05 -4.05
N ASP A 207 -1.08 -8.83 -4.60
CA ASP A 207 -0.95 -10.27 -4.32
C ASP A 207 0.39 -10.54 -3.61
N VAL A 208 0.44 -10.19 -2.33
CA VAL A 208 1.64 -10.30 -1.49
C VAL A 208 2.14 -11.75 -1.37
N GLN A 209 1.25 -12.72 -1.51
CA GLN A 209 1.58 -14.14 -1.44
C GLN A 209 2.28 -14.63 -2.70
N SER A 210 1.83 -14.16 -3.88
CA SER A 210 2.44 -14.57 -5.16
C SER A 210 3.86 -14.01 -5.35
N TRP A 211 4.15 -12.86 -4.71
CA TRP A 211 5.48 -12.24 -4.75
C TRP A 211 6.44 -12.80 -3.71
N ASP A 212 5.94 -13.51 -2.69
CA ASP A 212 6.71 -14.07 -1.57
C ASP A 212 7.54 -13.02 -0.82
N VAL A 213 7.08 -11.75 -0.79
CA VAL A 213 7.73 -10.67 -0.06
C VAL A 213 7.57 -10.85 1.45
N ASP A 214 8.50 -10.31 2.24
CA ASP A 214 8.44 -10.39 3.70
C ASP A 214 7.54 -9.32 4.30
N PHE A 215 7.60 -8.10 3.75
CA PHE A 215 6.78 -6.97 4.18
C PHE A 215 6.27 -6.18 2.97
N TYR A 216 5.03 -5.73 3.07
CA TYR A 216 4.38 -4.89 2.08
C TYR A 216 3.63 -3.76 2.78
N ALA A 217 3.73 -2.53 2.27
CA ALA A 217 2.97 -1.42 2.84
C ALA A 217 2.36 -0.51 1.78
N TYR A 218 1.21 0.07 2.11
CA TYR A 218 0.54 1.06 1.28
C TYR A 218 -0.25 2.08 2.12
N SER A 219 -0.73 3.15 1.47
CA SER A 219 -1.48 4.22 2.11
C SER A 219 -2.95 4.16 1.74
N THR A 220 -3.84 4.03 2.72
CA THR A 220 -5.28 3.94 2.47
C THR A 220 -5.87 5.24 1.91
N TYR A 221 -5.29 6.41 2.22
CA TYR A 221 -5.76 7.67 1.64
C TYR A 221 -5.50 7.82 0.13
N LYS A 222 -4.69 6.94 -0.45
CA LYS A 222 -4.52 6.82 -1.90
C LYS A 222 -5.40 5.74 -2.52
N THR A 223 -6.00 4.89 -1.68
CA THR A 223 -6.88 3.78 -2.05
C THR A 223 -8.26 3.93 -1.42
N PHE A 224 -8.81 5.15 -1.53
CA PHE A 224 -10.19 5.51 -1.16
C PHE A 224 -10.49 5.56 0.34
N GLY A 225 -9.50 5.38 1.22
CA GLY A 225 -9.67 5.36 2.68
C GLY A 225 -9.30 6.66 3.38
N THR A 226 -9.28 6.60 4.71
CA THR A 226 -8.78 7.66 5.59
C THR A 226 -7.25 7.73 5.55
N HIS A 227 -6.65 8.77 6.17
CA HIS A 227 -5.20 8.91 6.21
C HIS A 227 -4.56 7.92 7.20
N GLN A 228 -4.37 6.69 6.74
CA GLN A 228 -3.70 5.60 7.45
C GLN A 228 -2.68 4.91 6.53
N GLY A 229 -1.73 4.21 7.12
CA GLY A 229 -0.84 3.28 6.44
C GLY A 229 -1.18 1.84 6.86
N VAL A 230 -1.28 0.95 5.90
CA VAL A 230 -1.35 -0.50 6.14
C VAL A 230 0.02 -1.08 5.91
N LEU A 231 0.49 -1.89 6.86
CA LEU A 231 1.68 -2.73 6.75
C LEU A 231 1.24 -4.18 6.91
N TRP A 232 1.47 -4.99 5.90
CA TRP A 232 1.40 -6.44 5.96
C TRP A 232 2.82 -7.01 6.17
N GLY A 233 2.91 -8.05 6.97
CA GLY A 233 4.14 -8.83 7.09
C GLY A 233 3.82 -10.31 7.09
N SER A 234 4.60 -11.12 6.36
CA SER A 234 4.43 -12.57 6.43
C SER A 234 4.61 -13.06 7.85
N SER A 235 3.90 -14.14 8.23
CA SER A 235 3.97 -14.67 9.59
C SER A 235 5.38 -14.96 10.06
N ASP A 236 6.27 -15.42 9.15
CA ASP A 236 7.66 -15.71 9.49
C ASP A 236 8.53 -14.45 9.57
N ALA A 237 8.25 -13.44 8.78
CA ALA A 237 8.94 -12.16 8.88
C ALA A 237 8.53 -11.39 10.15
N LEU A 238 7.25 -11.41 10.53
CA LEU A 238 6.78 -10.80 11.76
C LEU A 238 7.41 -11.41 13.02
N LYS A 239 7.65 -12.72 13.05
CA LYS A 239 8.36 -13.38 14.16
C LYS A 239 9.78 -12.85 14.35
N LYS A 240 10.41 -12.33 13.28
CA LYS A 240 11.77 -11.75 13.32
C LYS A 240 11.78 -10.32 13.86
N THR A 241 10.62 -9.64 13.98
CA THR A 241 10.57 -8.25 14.46
C THR A 241 10.61 -8.18 15.99
N GLU A 242 11.28 -7.16 16.56
CA GLU A 242 11.08 -6.77 17.95
C GLU A 242 9.78 -5.99 18.12
N GLY A 243 9.02 -6.27 19.19
CA GLY A 243 7.84 -5.51 19.54
C GLY A 243 8.15 -4.03 19.78
N GLN A 244 7.38 -3.15 19.15
CA GLN A 244 7.49 -1.70 19.29
C GLN A 244 6.30 -1.11 20.06
N GLY A 245 5.29 -1.93 20.36
CA GLY A 245 4.11 -1.55 21.12
C GLY A 245 4.38 -1.40 22.61
N HIS A 246 3.38 -0.94 23.34
CA HIS A 246 3.45 -0.92 24.79
C HIS A 246 3.60 -2.32 25.37
N TYR A 247 4.41 -2.51 26.42
CA TYR A 247 4.69 -3.80 27.06
C TYR A 247 3.44 -4.57 27.45
N PHE A 248 2.36 -3.90 27.86
CA PHE A 248 1.08 -4.53 28.23
C PHE A 248 0.28 -5.06 27.02
N ASN A 249 0.74 -4.81 25.80
CA ASN A 249 0.21 -5.33 24.55
C ASN A 249 1.16 -6.31 23.84
N GLU A 250 2.26 -6.70 24.48
CA GLU A 250 3.35 -7.48 23.85
C GLU A 250 2.87 -8.81 23.24
N GLU A 251 1.88 -9.44 23.86
CA GLU A 251 1.30 -10.71 23.38
C GLU A 251 0.31 -10.53 22.21
N LYS A 252 -0.08 -9.29 21.89
CA LYS A 252 -1.06 -9.00 20.84
C LYS A 252 -0.37 -8.65 19.54
N SER A 253 -0.39 -9.56 18.56
CA SER A 253 0.24 -9.39 17.24
C SER A 253 -0.13 -8.07 16.57
N ARG A 254 -1.40 -7.67 16.59
CA ARG A 254 -1.92 -6.41 16.04
C ARG A 254 -1.18 -5.15 16.54
N TYR A 255 -0.68 -5.16 17.77
CA TYR A 255 0.02 -4.02 18.38
C TYR A 255 1.54 -4.14 18.34
N ARG A 256 2.08 -5.24 17.81
CA ARG A 256 3.51 -5.51 17.76
C ARG A 256 4.31 -4.36 17.12
N LEU A 257 3.84 -3.86 15.99
CA LEU A 257 4.45 -2.75 15.24
C LEU A 257 3.68 -1.43 15.41
N ASN A 258 2.92 -1.27 16.48
CA ASN A 258 2.13 -0.07 16.76
C ASN A 258 2.54 0.56 18.09
N PRO A 259 3.48 1.53 18.08
CA PRO A 259 4.08 2.08 19.31
C PRO A 259 3.15 2.97 20.13
N SER A 260 1.98 3.34 19.60
CA SER A 260 1.03 4.22 20.29
C SER A 260 -0.42 3.78 20.12
N GLY A 261 -1.35 4.43 20.80
CA GLY A 261 -2.78 4.21 20.61
C GLY A 261 -3.20 4.53 19.16
N PRO A 262 -4.00 3.65 18.52
CA PRO A 262 -4.42 3.83 17.14
C PRO A 262 -5.47 4.94 16.99
N GLN A 263 -5.66 5.42 15.76
CA GLN A 263 -6.71 6.39 15.44
C GLN A 263 -8.05 5.66 15.19
N HIS A 264 -8.81 5.44 16.26
CA HIS A 264 -9.96 4.54 16.28
C HIS A 264 -10.97 4.78 15.15
N ALA A 265 -11.47 6.03 15.01
CA ALA A 265 -12.46 6.39 13.99
C ALA A 265 -11.93 6.21 12.56
N GLN A 266 -10.65 6.60 12.34
CA GLN A 266 -10.00 6.46 11.05
C GLN A 266 -9.87 4.98 10.64
N ILE A 267 -9.53 4.13 11.60
CA ILE A 267 -9.41 2.68 11.38
C ILE A 267 -10.81 2.08 11.19
N GLY A 268 -11.78 2.39 12.06
CA GLY A 268 -13.15 1.86 11.96
C GLY A 268 -13.85 2.19 10.64
N ALA A 269 -13.40 3.25 9.95
CA ALA A 269 -13.94 3.62 8.66
C ALA A 269 -13.40 2.78 7.47
N LEU A 270 -12.27 2.06 7.63
CA LEU A 270 -11.61 1.39 6.51
C LEU A 270 -12.41 0.23 5.92
N ALA A 271 -13.30 -0.42 6.68
CA ALA A 271 -14.22 -1.41 6.12
C ALA A 271 -15.15 -0.81 5.03
N GLY A 272 -15.32 0.51 5.00
CA GLY A 272 -16.02 1.20 3.91
C GLY A 272 -15.35 1.05 2.54
N ILE A 273 -14.04 0.76 2.50
CA ILE A 273 -13.31 0.50 1.24
C ILE A 273 -13.82 -0.80 0.61
N THR A 274 -13.95 -1.87 1.38
CA THR A 274 -14.46 -3.15 0.87
C THR A 274 -15.93 -3.07 0.49
N GLN A 275 -16.73 -2.29 1.21
CA GLN A 275 -18.12 -1.99 0.83
C GLN A 275 -18.21 -1.26 -0.51
N TYR A 276 -17.31 -0.30 -0.76
CA TYR A 276 -17.20 0.37 -2.05
C TYR A 276 -16.88 -0.62 -3.19
N PHE A 277 -15.90 -1.50 -3.02
CA PHE A 277 -15.59 -2.53 -4.04
C PHE A 277 -16.73 -3.53 -4.23
N ASP A 278 -17.42 -3.94 -3.17
CA ASP A 278 -18.60 -4.81 -3.29
C ASP A 278 -19.73 -4.13 -4.08
N ASN A 279 -19.96 -2.84 -3.86
CA ASN A 279 -20.95 -2.06 -4.63
C ASN A 279 -20.57 -2.00 -6.11
N LEU A 280 -19.32 -1.75 -6.45
CA LEU A 280 -18.83 -1.75 -7.83
C LEU A 280 -18.97 -3.13 -8.47
N TYR A 281 -18.60 -4.17 -7.73
CA TYR A 281 -18.72 -5.54 -8.21
C TYR A 281 -20.17 -5.90 -8.52
N ARG A 282 -21.10 -5.66 -7.59
CA ARG A 282 -22.53 -5.95 -7.76
C ARG A 282 -23.13 -5.21 -8.96
N HIS A 283 -22.74 -3.96 -9.15
CA HIS A 283 -23.21 -3.15 -10.28
C HIS A 283 -22.79 -3.76 -11.64
N HIS A 284 -21.54 -4.22 -11.76
CA HIS A 284 -21.00 -4.69 -13.03
C HIS A 284 -21.25 -6.18 -13.28
N PHE A 285 -21.24 -7.00 -12.23
CA PHE A 285 -21.23 -8.46 -12.35
C PHE A 285 -22.45 -9.16 -11.71
N GLY A 286 -23.30 -8.43 -10.99
CA GLY A 286 -24.40 -8.99 -10.20
C GLY A 286 -23.95 -9.57 -8.85
N ASP A 287 -24.89 -10.16 -8.14
CA ASP A 287 -24.63 -10.79 -6.83
C ASP A 287 -23.84 -12.10 -7.00
N SER A 288 -22.90 -12.33 -6.08
CA SER A 288 -22.09 -13.54 -6.03
C SER A 288 -21.54 -13.76 -4.62
N ASP A 289 -21.35 -15.03 -4.25
CA ASP A 289 -20.80 -15.45 -2.95
C ASP A 289 -19.27 -15.54 -2.93
N ILE A 290 -18.56 -15.03 -3.94
CA ILE A 290 -17.09 -14.98 -3.95
C ILE A 290 -16.58 -13.96 -2.93
N GLY A 291 -15.37 -14.20 -2.40
CA GLY A 291 -14.72 -13.31 -1.42
C GLY A 291 -14.41 -11.92 -1.96
N ILE A 292 -14.25 -10.95 -1.04
CA ILE A 292 -14.03 -9.53 -1.40
C ILE A 292 -12.75 -9.33 -2.21
N HIS A 293 -11.68 -10.08 -1.94
CA HIS A 293 -10.47 -10.05 -2.76
C HIS A 293 -10.76 -10.35 -4.23
N GLN A 294 -11.48 -11.45 -4.50
CA GLN A 294 -11.82 -11.85 -5.87
C GLN A 294 -12.77 -10.84 -6.55
N LYS A 295 -13.69 -10.24 -5.80
CA LYS A 295 -14.54 -9.16 -6.29
C LYS A 295 -13.72 -7.94 -6.69
N ALA A 296 -12.80 -7.53 -5.83
CA ALA A 296 -11.92 -6.40 -6.07
C ALA A 296 -11.01 -6.63 -7.28
N VAL A 297 -10.42 -7.82 -7.43
CA VAL A 297 -9.62 -8.18 -8.63
C VAL A 297 -10.43 -7.94 -9.90
N LYS A 298 -11.67 -8.46 -9.99
CA LYS A 298 -12.52 -8.27 -11.17
C LYS A 298 -12.89 -6.81 -11.44
N VAL A 299 -13.07 -6.02 -10.37
CA VAL A 299 -13.30 -4.57 -10.50
C VAL A 299 -12.06 -3.88 -11.05
N PHE A 300 -10.88 -4.24 -10.53
CA PHE A 300 -9.62 -3.67 -11.00
C PHE A 300 -9.28 -4.05 -12.45
N ASP A 301 -9.67 -5.23 -12.93
CA ASP A 301 -9.55 -5.56 -14.36
C ASP A 301 -10.26 -4.52 -15.26
N LEU A 302 -11.42 -3.99 -14.80
CA LEU A 302 -12.13 -2.94 -15.52
C LEU A 302 -11.45 -1.57 -15.35
N VAL A 303 -10.95 -1.28 -14.15
CA VAL A 303 -10.26 -0.01 -13.85
C VAL A 303 -8.96 0.07 -14.65
N GLU A 304 -8.12 -0.96 -14.62
CA GLU A 304 -6.86 -1.01 -15.38
C GLU A 304 -7.10 -0.82 -16.89
N ALA A 305 -8.10 -1.49 -17.45
CA ALA A 305 -8.44 -1.33 -18.87
C ALA A 305 -8.85 0.12 -19.19
N HIS A 306 -9.61 0.75 -18.31
CA HIS A 306 -10.03 2.14 -18.46
C HIS A 306 -8.85 3.11 -18.32
N GLU A 307 -8.01 2.93 -17.31
CA GLU A 307 -6.81 3.74 -17.06
C GLU A 307 -5.80 3.62 -18.19
N ALA A 308 -5.54 2.41 -18.70
CA ALA A 308 -4.65 2.18 -19.83
C ALA A 308 -5.14 2.94 -21.09
N ASN A 309 -6.46 2.94 -21.34
CA ASN A 309 -7.03 3.70 -22.46
C ASN A 309 -6.81 5.21 -22.30
N LEU A 310 -7.04 5.76 -21.10
CA LEU A 310 -6.81 7.19 -20.83
C LEU A 310 -5.32 7.55 -20.90
N ALA A 311 -4.45 6.74 -20.31
CA ALA A 311 -3.01 6.96 -20.31
C ALA A 311 -2.44 6.92 -21.73
N ASN A 312 -2.88 5.99 -22.58
CA ASN A 312 -2.42 5.90 -23.97
C ASN A 312 -2.80 7.11 -24.81
N GLN A 313 -3.98 7.72 -24.60
CA GLN A 313 -4.35 8.96 -25.27
C GLN A 313 -3.35 10.09 -24.94
N LEU A 314 -2.94 10.21 -23.67
CA LEU A 314 -1.96 11.19 -23.24
C LEU A 314 -0.55 10.85 -23.78
N LEU A 315 -0.12 9.60 -23.67
CA LEU A 315 1.19 9.15 -24.14
C LEU A 315 1.34 9.33 -25.64
N ASP A 316 0.31 9.02 -26.43
CA ASP A 316 0.32 9.23 -27.88
C ASP A 316 0.41 10.71 -28.25
N TYR A 317 -0.25 11.59 -27.51
CA TYR A 317 -0.07 13.04 -27.66
C TYR A 317 1.37 13.47 -27.35
N LEU A 318 1.93 13.00 -26.24
CA LEU A 318 3.28 13.36 -25.78
C LEU A 318 4.37 12.84 -26.71
N LYS A 319 4.24 11.64 -27.27
CA LYS A 319 5.19 11.05 -28.23
C LYS A 319 5.33 11.88 -29.53
N ASN A 320 4.27 12.58 -29.91
CA ASN A 320 4.26 13.42 -31.11
C ASN A 320 4.85 14.81 -30.89
N ARG A 321 5.48 15.05 -29.72
CA ARG A 321 6.11 16.33 -29.38
C ARG A 321 7.64 16.21 -29.33
N ASP A 322 8.33 16.99 -30.14
CA ASP A 322 9.80 16.99 -30.24
C ASP A 322 10.48 17.61 -29.00
N ASP A 323 9.74 18.40 -28.21
CA ASP A 323 10.21 19.09 -27.00
C ASP A 323 10.00 18.28 -25.71
N ILE A 324 9.43 17.04 -25.81
CA ILE A 324 9.14 16.18 -24.68
C ILE A 324 9.90 14.87 -24.80
N ARG A 325 10.48 14.42 -23.68
CA ARG A 325 11.03 13.08 -23.50
C ARG A 325 10.22 12.34 -22.46
N ILE A 326 9.65 11.20 -22.84
CA ILE A 326 8.98 10.30 -21.91
C ILE A 326 10.03 9.46 -21.18
N LEU A 327 9.91 9.34 -19.86
CA LEU A 327 10.65 8.39 -19.03
C LEU A 327 9.73 7.26 -18.61
N GLY A 328 10.28 6.05 -18.51
CA GLY A 328 9.50 4.82 -18.28
C GLY A 328 8.85 4.32 -19.56
N GLN A 329 7.86 3.44 -19.42
CA GLN A 329 7.15 2.85 -20.56
C GLN A 329 6.40 3.93 -21.37
N ASP A 330 6.51 3.89 -22.67
CA ASP A 330 5.88 4.86 -23.59
C ASP A 330 4.48 4.44 -24.06
N HIS A 331 3.98 3.30 -23.54
CA HIS A 331 2.65 2.76 -23.76
C HIS A 331 2.14 2.11 -22.50
N ALA A 332 0.92 2.45 -22.10
CA ALA A 332 0.27 1.85 -20.93
C ALA A 332 -0.30 0.49 -21.29
N THR A 333 0.14 -0.52 -20.55
CA THR A 333 -0.36 -1.89 -20.61
C THR A 333 -0.68 -2.35 -19.20
N PRO A 334 -1.86 -2.95 -18.93
CA PRO A 334 -2.18 -3.54 -17.63
C PRO A 334 -1.02 -4.39 -17.09
N GLY A 335 -0.69 -4.21 -15.82
CA GLY A 335 0.42 -4.91 -15.15
C GLY A 335 1.83 -4.39 -15.46
N LYS A 336 2.00 -3.31 -16.23
CA LYS A 336 3.32 -2.72 -16.54
C LYS A 336 3.41 -1.23 -16.30
N ARG A 337 2.32 -0.49 -16.56
CA ARG A 337 2.20 0.94 -16.35
C ARG A 337 0.74 1.33 -16.20
#